data_a83cd9ae1ca9a1db63d30beca222376c
#
_entry.id   a83cd9ae1ca9a1db63d30beca222376c
#
_cell.length_a   1.000
_cell.length_b   1.000
_cell.length_c   1.000
_cell.angle_alpha   90.00
_cell.angle_beta   90.00
_cell.angle_gamma   90.00
#
_symmetry.space_group_name_H-M   'P 1'
#
loop_
_entity.id
_entity.type
_entity.pdbx_description
1 polymer ?
#
loop_
_entity_poly.entity_id
_entity_poly.type
_entity_poly.pdbx_seq_one_letter_code
_entity_poly.pdbx_strand_id
1 'polypeptide(L)'
;MKKMVKVVSLACASAMLVSTTAFADGDAFKVGGIGPMTGGAAVYGQAVKNATELAVNEINALGGVQFEFQFEDDEHDAEKSVNAYNTLKDWGMQMLLGTVTSAPCIAVAAETANDNMFQLTPSGSAVECVANPNAFRVCFSDPNQGAASAQYIGENKLATKIGVIYDSSDVYSSGIYEKFAEEAANQGLEIVSAEAFTADNKTDFSVQLQKAKDAGAELVFLPIYYTEASLILTQANSMGFAPMFFGCDGLDGLLTVDGFDTSLAEGVMLLTPFAADADDEQTKNFVAAYEEAYGGTPIQFAADAYDGMYAIKAAVEKSGVTPDMSVSDICDAMETAMTEITVDGLTSKGMTWNADGEPNKEPKAVKIENGSYVSMDK
;
A
#
# COMPACT_ATOMS: atom_id res chain seq x y z
N MET A 1 -26.71 40.05 -58.03
CA MET A 1 -26.12 40.62 -56.82
C MET A 1 -26.26 39.60 -55.69
N LYS A 2 -25.25 38.78 -55.47
CA LYS A 2 -25.21 37.79 -54.35
C LYS A 2 -24.31 38.35 -53.24
N LYS A 3 -24.89 38.63 -52.08
CA LYS A 3 -24.14 39.06 -50.88
C LYS A 3 -23.46 37.83 -50.25
N MET A 4 -22.15 37.84 -50.21
CA MET A 4 -21.35 36.90 -49.43
C MET A 4 -21.35 37.38 -47.98
N VAL A 5 -21.85 36.52 -47.09
CA VAL A 5 -21.71 36.67 -45.62
C VAL A 5 -20.42 35.98 -45.25
N LYS A 6 -19.46 36.76 -44.73
CA LYS A 6 -18.23 36.21 -44.11
C LYS A 6 -18.56 35.82 -42.68
N VAL A 7 -18.50 34.54 -42.39
CA VAL A 7 -18.50 34.01 -41.02
C VAL A 7 -17.06 34.10 -40.49
N VAL A 8 -16.84 34.92 -39.51
CA VAL A 8 -15.59 35.02 -38.76
C VAL A 8 -15.71 34.04 -37.58
N SER A 9 -15.01 32.89 -37.66
CA SER A 9 -14.89 31.96 -36.55
C SER A 9 -13.86 32.51 -35.58
N LEU A 10 -14.32 32.94 -34.43
CA LEU A 10 -13.47 33.33 -33.30
C LEU A 10 -13.11 32.07 -32.54
N ALA A 11 -11.91 31.53 -32.74
CA ALA A 11 -11.34 30.46 -31.95
C ALA A 11 -10.84 31.06 -30.63
N CYS A 12 -11.60 30.86 -29.54
CA CYS A 12 -11.12 31.13 -28.21
C CYS A 12 -10.16 29.97 -27.80
N ALA A 13 -8.88 30.20 -27.98
CA ALA A 13 -7.86 29.38 -27.31
C ALA A 13 -7.82 29.82 -25.84
N SER A 14 -8.48 29.06 -24.97
CA SER A 14 -8.30 29.18 -23.52
C SER A 14 -6.93 28.61 -23.16
N ALA A 15 -5.91 29.48 -23.12
CA ALA A 15 -4.66 29.15 -22.46
C ALA A 15 -4.97 29.09 -20.96
N MET A 16 -5.03 27.87 -20.39
CA MET A 16 -4.91 27.68 -18.96
C MET A 16 -3.50 28.11 -18.56
N LEU A 17 -3.37 29.30 -18.01
CA LEU A 17 -2.22 29.71 -17.25
C LEU A 17 -2.25 28.87 -15.96
N VAL A 18 -1.49 27.78 -15.92
CA VAL A 18 -1.06 27.18 -14.67
C VAL A 18 -0.16 28.23 -14.03
N SER A 19 -0.71 29.01 -13.13
CA SER A 19 0.07 29.87 -12.25
C SER A 19 0.75 28.96 -11.24
N THR A 20 2.01 28.57 -11.51
CA THR A 20 2.89 28.09 -10.46
C THR A 20 3.11 29.27 -9.51
N THR A 21 2.34 29.29 -8.41
CA THR A 21 2.68 30.14 -7.29
C THR A 21 3.98 29.58 -6.72
N ALA A 22 5.10 30.23 -7.00
CA ALA A 22 6.35 29.98 -6.28
C ALA A 22 6.10 30.45 -4.85
N PHE A 23 5.96 29.50 -3.94
CA PHE A 23 5.94 29.77 -2.50
C PHE A 23 7.32 30.30 -2.10
N ALA A 24 7.36 31.19 -1.12
CA ALA A 24 8.61 31.61 -0.52
C ALA A 24 9.24 30.40 0.22
N ASP A 25 10.56 30.24 0.19
CA ASP A 25 11.28 29.22 0.96
C ASP A 25 10.85 29.33 2.43
N GLY A 26 10.17 28.29 2.98
CA GLY A 26 9.68 28.27 4.36
C GLY A 26 8.16 28.29 4.54
N ASP A 27 7.37 28.42 3.44
CA ASP A 27 5.89 28.46 3.56
C ASP A 27 5.23 27.07 3.43
N ALA A 28 5.98 26.00 3.13
CA ALA A 28 5.48 24.64 2.95
C ALA A 28 6.17 23.66 3.89
N PHE A 29 5.42 22.65 4.37
CA PHE A 29 6.01 21.52 5.08
C PHE A 29 6.72 20.58 4.10
N LYS A 30 7.89 20.06 4.49
CA LYS A 30 8.64 19.09 3.70
C LYS A 30 8.31 17.67 4.16
N VAL A 31 7.61 16.95 3.30
CA VAL A 31 7.25 15.53 3.49
C VAL A 31 8.19 14.66 2.68
N GLY A 32 8.90 13.75 3.33
CA GLY A 32 9.70 12.73 2.66
C GLY A 32 8.87 11.48 2.37
N GLY A 33 9.22 10.76 1.31
CA GLY A 33 8.73 9.42 1.01
C GLY A 33 9.90 8.48 0.77
N ILE A 34 9.78 7.23 1.19
CA ILE A 34 10.78 6.18 0.96
C ILE A 34 10.05 4.90 0.57
N GLY A 35 10.51 4.23 -0.47
CA GLY A 35 9.98 2.94 -0.88
C GLY A 35 10.64 2.41 -2.14
N PRO A 36 10.39 1.16 -2.53
CA PRO A 36 11.04 0.54 -3.67
C PRO A 36 10.53 1.13 -4.99
N MET A 37 11.39 1.84 -5.71
CA MET A 37 11.13 2.31 -7.08
C MET A 37 11.68 1.35 -8.12
N THR A 38 12.58 0.48 -7.69
CA THR A 38 13.23 -0.55 -8.50
C THR A 38 13.21 -1.90 -7.78
N GLY A 39 13.54 -2.99 -8.50
CA GLY A 39 13.53 -4.36 -7.94
C GLY A 39 12.15 -5.02 -7.90
N GLY A 40 12.06 -6.12 -7.14
CA GLY A 40 10.89 -7.01 -7.14
C GLY A 40 9.62 -6.46 -6.48
N ALA A 41 9.70 -5.36 -5.75
CA ALA A 41 8.58 -4.68 -5.10
C ALA A 41 8.30 -3.28 -5.69
N ALA A 42 8.87 -2.95 -6.86
CA ALA A 42 8.86 -1.62 -7.44
C ALA A 42 7.44 -1.07 -7.70
N VAL A 43 6.48 -1.92 -8.01
CA VAL A 43 5.08 -1.50 -8.26
C VAL A 43 4.49 -0.81 -7.04
N TYR A 44 4.81 -1.25 -5.83
CA TYR A 44 4.30 -0.65 -4.61
C TYR A 44 4.84 0.77 -4.39
N GLY A 45 6.17 0.94 -4.46
CA GLY A 45 6.79 2.25 -4.25
C GLY A 45 6.41 3.26 -5.32
N GLN A 46 6.29 2.83 -6.58
CA GLN A 46 5.79 3.68 -7.66
C GLN A 46 4.34 4.13 -7.41
N ALA A 47 3.48 3.22 -6.95
CA ALA A 47 2.10 3.54 -6.62
C ALA A 47 2.00 4.54 -5.47
N VAL A 48 2.79 4.33 -4.40
CA VAL A 48 2.85 5.25 -3.24
C VAL A 48 3.35 6.63 -3.66
N LYS A 49 4.47 6.70 -4.40
CA LYS A 49 5.02 7.97 -4.89
C LYS A 49 3.99 8.73 -5.71
N ASN A 50 3.42 8.08 -6.72
CA ASN A 50 2.46 8.69 -7.63
C ASN A 50 1.23 9.24 -6.88
N ALA A 51 0.65 8.44 -5.99
CA ALA A 51 -0.54 8.85 -5.24
C ALA A 51 -0.25 9.95 -4.21
N THR A 52 0.94 9.94 -3.59
CA THR A 52 1.37 11.02 -2.70
C THR A 52 1.55 12.33 -3.49
N GLU A 53 2.19 12.29 -4.66
CA GLU A 53 2.32 13.47 -5.54
C GLU A 53 0.95 14.01 -5.97
N LEU A 54 0.01 13.13 -6.31
CA LEU A 54 -1.36 13.52 -6.65
C LEU A 54 -2.04 14.23 -5.48
N ALA A 55 -2.00 13.62 -4.28
CA ALA A 55 -2.60 14.19 -3.08
C ALA A 55 -1.98 15.53 -2.69
N VAL A 56 -0.64 15.66 -2.76
CA VAL A 56 0.07 16.93 -2.49
C VAL A 56 -0.37 18.01 -3.45
N ASN A 57 -0.47 17.71 -4.75
CA ASN A 57 -0.93 18.68 -5.76
C ASN A 57 -2.37 19.13 -5.51
N GLU A 58 -3.26 18.21 -5.17
CA GLU A 58 -4.65 18.52 -4.86
C GLU A 58 -4.77 19.37 -3.58
N ILE A 59 -4.09 18.97 -2.51
CA ILE A 59 -4.08 19.70 -1.23
C ILE A 59 -3.55 21.11 -1.42
N ASN A 60 -2.44 21.27 -2.14
CA ASN A 60 -1.86 22.57 -2.40
C ASN A 60 -2.79 23.47 -3.24
N ALA A 61 -3.54 22.87 -4.18
CA ALA A 61 -4.53 23.60 -4.99
C ALA A 61 -5.73 24.10 -4.19
N LEU A 62 -6.07 23.45 -3.06
CA LEU A 62 -7.15 23.91 -2.17
C LEU A 62 -6.78 25.20 -1.43
N GLY A 63 -5.49 25.55 -1.33
CA GLY A 63 -5.00 26.63 -0.47
C GLY A 63 -4.95 26.19 1.00
N GLY A 64 -4.44 27.05 1.88
CA GLY A 64 -4.20 26.70 3.30
C GLY A 64 -2.83 26.03 3.50
N VAL A 65 -2.77 24.91 4.20
CA VAL A 65 -1.51 24.18 4.42
C VAL A 65 -0.89 23.76 3.10
N GLN A 66 0.41 23.97 2.96
CA GLN A 66 1.16 23.66 1.74
C GLN A 66 2.24 22.61 2.04
N PHE A 67 2.51 21.74 1.08
CA PHE A 67 3.49 20.66 1.19
C PHE A 67 4.45 20.64 -0.01
N GLU A 68 5.71 20.38 0.28
CA GLU A 68 6.72 19.92 -0.69
C GLU A 68 6.96 18.43 -0.45
N PHE A 69 7.17 17.66 -1.52
CA PHE A 69 7.36 16.22 -1.43
C PHE A 69 8.61 15.78 -2.19
N GLN A 70 9.43 14.95 -1.56
CA GLN A 70 10.56 14.26 -2.19
C GLN A 70 10.51 12.78 -1.86
N PHE A 71 10.84 11.92 -2.83
CA PHE A 71 10.79 10.46 -2.68
C PHE A 71 12.14 9.84 -3.03
N GLU A 72 12.59 8.89 -2.19
CA GLU A 72 13.85 8.17 -2.38
C GLU A 72 13.59 6.65 -2.54
N ASP A 73 14.41 6.02 -3.43
CA ASP A 73 14.34 4.58 -3.69
C ASP A 73 15.12 3.80 -2.62
N ASP A 74 14.48 2.83 -1.96
CA ASP A 74 15.12 1.92 -1.01
C ASP A 74 15.39 0.53 -1.61
N GLU A 75 14.93 0.24 -2.82
CA GLU A 75 15.03 -1.07 -3.48
C GLU A 75 14.55 -2.24 -2.61
N HIS A 76 13.65 -2.01 -1.65
CA HIS A 76 13.20 -2.97 -0.64
C HIS A 76 14.36 -3.49 0.24
N ASP A 77 15.33 -2.64 0.56
CA ASP A 77 16.51 -2.97 1.35
C ASP A 77 16.60 -2.07 2.58
N ALA A 78 16.76 -2.68 3.77
CA ALA A 78 16.77 -1.97 5.05
C ALA A 78 17.95 -0.98 5.20
N GLU A 79 19.14 -1.30 4.68
CA GLU A 79 20.30 -0.41 4.75
C GLU A 79 20.13 0.78 3.79
N LYS A 80 19.60 0.52 2.58
CA LYS A 80 19.32 1.58 1.61
C LYS A 80 18.23 2.51 2.10
N SER A 81 17.21 1.99 2.79
CA SER A 81 16.15 2.82 3.36
C SER A 81 16.65 3.79 4.43
N VAL A 82 17.61 3.37 5.28
CA VAL A 82 18.29 4.29 6.23
C VAL A 82 19.11 5.34 5.49
N ASN A 83 19.79 4.98 4.40
CA ASN A 83 20.51 5.96 3.58
C ASN A 83 19.57 6.95 2.90
N ALA A 84 18.42 6.49 2.38
CA ALA A 84 17.36 7.32 1.82
C ALA A 84 16.79 8.29 2.88
N TYR A 85 16.54 7.81 4.09
CA TYR A 85 16.12 8.64 5.21
C TYR A 85 17.11 9.77 5.52
N ASN A 86 18.41 9.47 5.58
CA ASN A 86 19.44 10.49 5.79
C ASN A 86 19.50 11.51 4.64
N THR A 87 19.30 11.08 3.39
CA THR A 87 19.20 11.98 2.23
C THR A 87 18.03 12.95 2.39
N LEU A 88 16.88 12.47 2.80
CA LEU A 88 15.71 13.31 3.05
C LEU A 88 15.88 14.25 4.24
N LYS A 89 16.59 13.83 5.30
CA LYS A 89 16.98 14.74 6.40
C LYS A 89 17.85 15.89 5.92
N ASP A 90 18.84 15.61 5.06
CA ASP A 90 19.73 16.63 4.49
C ASP A 90 18.94 17.60 3.58
N TRP A 91 17.86 17.15 2.92
CA TRP A 91 16.94 18.03 2.20
C TRP A 91 16.10 18.91 3.15
N GLY A 92 16.03 18.55 4.42
CA GLY A 92 15.26 19.26 5.45
C GLY A 92 13.85 18.72 5.65
N MET A 93 13.64 17.41 5.47
CA MET A 93 12.38 16.72 5.76
C MET A 93 11.92 16.99 7.19
N GLN A 94 10.61 17.19 7.37
CA GLN A 94 9.98 17.49 8.66
C GLN A 94 9.04 16.37 9.14
N MET A 95 8.56 15.54 8.19
CA MET A 95 7.74 14.35 8.47
C MET A 95 7.90 13.35 7.34
N LEU A 96 7.72 12.06 7.65
CA LEU A 96 7.89 10.96 6.71
C LEU A 96 6.55 10.27 6.41
N LEU A 97 6.17 10.18 5.14
CA LEU A 97 5.15 9.26 4.63
C LEU A 97 5.87 8.05 4.00
N GLY A 98 6.13 7.03 4.78
CA GLY A 98 6.95 5.87 4.39
C GLY A 98 7.44 5.09 5.63
N THR A 99 8.16 3.95 5.48
CA THR A 99 8.44 3.37 4.18
C THR A 99 7.31 2.45 3.72
N VAL A 100 7.47 1.84 2.55
CA VAL A 100 6.40 1.07 1.90
C VAL A 100 6.37 -0.40 2.35
N THR A 101 7.53 -1.04 2.49
CA THR A 101 7.65 -2.45 2.87
C THR A 101 8.18 -2.63 4.29
N SER A 102 7.86 -3.76 4.94
CA SER A 102 8.02 -3.93 6.39
C SER A 102 9.46 -3.89 6.89
N ALA A 103 10.40 -4.62 6.29
CA ALA A 103 11.79 -4.63 6.76
C ALA A 103 12.48 -3.26 6.65
N PRO A 104 12.39 -2.53 5.53
CA PRO A 104 12.78 -1.12 5.45
C PRO A 104 12.09 -0.22 6.48
N CYS A 105 10.77 -0.42 6.71
CA CYS A 105 10.01 0.38 7.64
C CYS A 105 10.52 0.24 9.09
N ILE A 106 10.81 -0.98 9.53
CA ILE A 106 11.38 -1.25 10.85
C ILE A 106 12.74 -0.54 11.02
N ALA A 107 13.59 -0.62 10.01
CA ALA A 107 14.91 0.02 10.06
C ALA A 107 14.79 1.55 10.16
N VAL A 108 13.91 2.16 9.37
CA VAL A 108 13.70 3.61 9.39
C VAL A 108 12.95 4.06 10.65
N ALA A 109 12.03 3.25 11.19
CA ALA A 109 11.32 3.56 12.44
C ALA A 109 12.26 3.71 13.64
N ALA A 110 13.39 2.98 13.65
CA ALA A 110 14.43 3.17 14.65
C ALA A 110 15.12 4.54 14.53
N GLU A 111 15.37 4.99 13.31
CA GLU A 111 15.99 6.29 13.04
C GLU A 111 15.04 7.45 13.35
N THR A 112 13.77 7.36 12.91
CA THR A 112 12.76 8.38 13.18
C THR A 112 12.48 8.53 14.68
N ALA A 113 12.51 7.43 15.44
CA ALA A 113 12.39 7.48 16.90
C ALA A 113 13.58 8.19 17.56
N ASN A 114 14.82 7.93 17.10
CA ASN A 114 16.01 8.60 17.61
C ASN A 114 15.99 10.12 17.34
N ASP A 115 15.45 10.53 16.20
CA ASP A 115 15.41 11.93 15.76
C ASP A 115 14.15 12.67 16.25
N ASN A 116 13.20 11.96 16.88
CA ASN A 116 11.84 12.44 17.16
C ASN A 116 11.19 13.05 15.92
N MET A 117 11.12 12.25 14.84
CA MET A 117 10.54 12.60 13.53
C MET A 117 9.21 11.86 13.37
N PHE A 118 8.13 12.57 13.07
CA PHE A 118 6.84 11.94 12.78
C PHE A 118 6.92 11.02 11.55
N GLN A 119 6.41 9.80 11.69
CA GLN A 119 6.34 8.80 10.62
C GLN A 119 4.92 8.26 10.47
N LEU A 120 4.42 8.24 9.25
CA LEU A 120 3.20 7.54 8.86
C LEU A 120 3.54 6.59 7.71
N THR A 121 3.52 5.27 7.95
CA THR A 121 3.70 4.32 6.85
C THR A 121 2.39 4.03 6.13
N PRO A 122 2.35 4.09 4.79
CA PRO A 122 1.16 3.70 4.04
C PRO A 122 0.89 2.20 4.14
N SER A 123 1.93 1.36 4.17
CA SER A 123 1.81 -0.08 3.96
C SER A 123 2.81 -0.96 4.72
N GLY A 124 3.67 -0.39 5.56
CA GLY A 124 4.52 -1.17 6.47
C GLY A 124 3.66 -1.87 7.52
N SER A 125 3.39 -3.16 7.33
CA SER A 125 2.36 -3.90 8.07
C SER A 125 2.88 -4.72 9.25
N ALA A 126 4.20 -5.01 9.34
CA ALA A 126 4.78 -5.66 10.51
C ALA A 126 4.55 -4.85 11.79
N VAL A 127 4.33 -5.53 12.92
CA VAL A 127 4.01 -4.86 14.19
C VAL A 127 5.07 -3.87 14.64
N GLU A 128 6.33 -4.16 14.33
CA GLU A 128 7.48 -3.33 14.69
C GLU A 128 7.53 -1.99 13.92
N CYS A 129 6.81 -1.86 12.80
CA CYS A 129 6.75 -0.60 12.03
C CYS A 129 6.16 0.56 12.83
N VAL A 130 5.33 0.29 13.83
CA VAL A 130 4.68 1.28 14.70
C VAL A 130 4.97 1.04 16.18
N ALA A 131 6.09 0.40 16.50
CA ALA A 131 6.46 0.11 17.89
C ALA A 131 6.84 1.36 18.70
N ASN A 132 7.08 2.49 18.05
CA ASN A 132 7.46 3.74 18.68
C ASN A 132 6.31 4.77 18.62
N PRO A 133 6.15 5.65 19.61
CA PRO A 133 5.02 6.59 19.69
C PRO A 133 4.90 7.54 18.48
N ASN A 134 6.03 7.88 17.86
CA ASN A 134 6.10 8.77 16.69
C ASN A 134 5.70 8.12 15.37
N ALA A 135 5.40 6.80 15.37
CA ALA A 135 5.13 6.01 14.17
C ALA A 135 3.68 5.52 14.12
N PHE A 136 3.04 5.75 12.99
CA PHE A 136 1.66 5.36 12.69
C PHE A 136 1.61 4.62 11.36
N ARG A 137 0.53 3.83 11.11
CA ARG A 137 0.29 3.18 9.82
C ARG A 137 -1.07 3.53 9.24
N VAL A 138 -1.21 3.45 7.93
CA VAL A 138 -2.51 3.54 7.23
C VAL A 138 -3.08 2.15 6.95
N CYS A 139 -2.24 1.17 6.60
CA CYS A 139 -2.63 -0.22 6.35
C CYS A 139 -3.06 -0.96 7.63
N PHE A 140 -3.59 -2.16 7.48
CA PHE A 140 -3.79 -3.09 8.59
C PHE A 140 -2.53 -3.93 8.83
N SER A 141 -2.35 -4.42 10.07
CA SER A 141 -1.14 -5.15 10.47
C SER A 141 -1.07 -6.58 9.93
N ASP A 142 0.13 -7.17 9.90
CA ASP A 142 0.34 -8.59 9.55
C ASP A 142 -0.51 -9.55 10.39
N PRO A 143 -0.61 -9.40 11.73
CA PRO A 143 -1.52 -10.22 12.52
C PRO A 143 -2.98 -10.12 12.08
N ASN A 144 -3.45 -8.92 11.72
CA ASN A 144 -4.81 -8.74 11.24
C ASN A 144 -5.01 -9.40 9.88
N GLN A 145 -4.04 -9.29 8.96
CA GLN A 145 -4.10 -9.97 7.66
C GLN A 145 -4.16 -11.49 7.81
N GLY A 146 -3.30 -12.06 8.65
CA GLY A 146 -3.26 -13.49 8.90
C GLY A 146 -4.56 -14.02 9.50
N ALA A 147 -5.03 -13.39 10.56
CA ALA A 147 -6.29 -13.78 11.23
C ALA A 147 -7.50 -13.62 10.30
N ALA A 148 -7.66 -12.47 9.66
CA ALA A 148 -8.78 -12.19 8.76
C ALA A 148 -8.79 -13.14 7.55
N SER A 149 -7.63 -13.53 7.02
CA SER A 149 -7.53 -14.51 5.93
C SER A 149 -8.07 -15.87 6.35
N ALA A 150 -7.67 -16.38 7.53
CA ALA A 150 -8.17 -17.66 8.05
C ALA A 150 -9.67 -17.60 8.33
N GLN A 151 -10.15 -16.51 8.95
CA GLN A 151 -11.58 -16.29 9.21
C GLN A 151 -12.38 -16.25 7.91
N TYR A 152 -11.93 -15.48 6.92
CA TYR A 152 -12.61 -15.38 5.63
C TYR A 152 -12.73 -16.74 4.93
N ILE A 153 -11.63 -17.51 4.88
CA ILE A 153 -11.61 -18.84 4.28
C ILE A 153 -12.59 -19.80 5.01
N GLY A 154 -12.57 -19.80 6.34
CA GLY A 154 -13.40 -20.68 7.16
C GLY A 154 -14.89 -20.32 7.13
N GLU A 155 -15.23 -19.05 7.34
CA GLU A 155 -16.61 -18.56 7.36
C GLU A 155 -17.30 -18.72 6.01
N ASN A 156 -16.59 -18.46 4.91
CA ASN A 156 -17.09 -18.62 3.56
C ASN A 156 -16.95 -20.06 3.02
N LYS A 157 -16.37 -20.97 3.83
CA LYS A 157 -16.18 -22.40 3.48
C LYS A 157 -15.50 -22.61 2.15
N LEU A 158 -14.48 -21.80 1.88
CA LEU A 158 -13.75 -21.86 0.62
C LEU A 158 -12.98 -23.18 0.48
N ALA A 159 -12.34 -23.62 1.56
CA ALA A 159 -11.57 -24.87 1.62
C ALA A 159 -11.47 -25.37 3.07
N THR A 160 -11.10 -26.63 3.24
CA THR A 160 -10.78 -27.22 4.55
C THR A 160 -9.30 -27.63 4.64
N LYS A 161 -8.64 -27.93 3.52
CA LYS A 161 -7.24 -28.34 3.45
C LYS A 161 -6.41 -27.25 2.80
N ILE A 162 -5.54 -26.64 3.60
CA ILE A 162 -4.75 -25.47 3.20
C ILE A 162 -3.29 -25.85 3.02
N GLY A 163 -2.73 -25.54 1.85
CA GLY A 163 -1.29 -25.42 1.68
C GLY A 163 -0.86 -23.98 1.96
N VAL A 164 0.33 -23.77 2.48
CA VAL A 164 0.92 -22.45 2.66
C VAL A 164 2.29 -22.42 1.99
N ILE A 165 2.58 -21.34 1.23
CA ILE A 165 3.92 -21.08 0.71
C ILE A 165 4.28 -19.65 1.15
N TYR A 166 5.38 -19.50 1.91
CA TYR A 166 5.74 -18.23 2.53
C TYR A 166 7.25 -17.98 2.51
N ASP A 167 7.65 -16.72 2.59
CA ASP A 167 9.06 -16.32 2.73
C ASP A 167 9.43 -16.26 4.22
N SER A 168 10.25 -17.22 4.67
CA SER A 168 10.71 -17.29 6.07
C SER A 168 11.83 -16.29 6.38
N SER A 169 12.36 -15.61 5.40
CA SER A 169 13.37 -14.54 5.55
C SER A 169 12.77 -13.14 5.55
N ASP A 170 11.47 -13.01 5.25
CA ASP A 170 10.76 -11.75 5.27
C ASP A 170 9.82 -11.67 6.49
N VAL A 171 9.93 -10.58 7.25
CA VAL A 171 9.12 -10.33 8.46
C VAL A 171 7.63 -10.20 8.15
N TYR A 172 7.26 -9.57 7.03
CA TYR A 172 5.89 -9.47 6.53
C TYR A 172 5.29 -10.86 6.32
N SER A 173 5.94 -11.67 5.50
CA SER A 173 5.44 -12.98 5.10
C SER A 173 5.34 -13.95 6.29
N SER A 174 6.36 -13.98 7.14
CA SER A 174 6.39 -14.84 8.33
C SER A 174 5.38 -14.39 9.40
N GLY A 175 5.22 -13.08 9.62
CA GLY A 175 4.27 -12.54 10.58
C GLY A 175 2.82 -12.85 10.23
N ILE A 176 2.45 -12.73 8.96
CA ILE A 176 1.12 -13.12 8.47
C ILE A 176 0.90 -14.62 8.63
N TYR A 177 1.88 -15.43 8.20
CA TYR A 177 1.75 -16.90 8.30
C TYR A 177 1.57 -17.37 9.74
N GLU A 178 2.35 -16.86 10.68
CA GLU A 178 2.23 -17.23 12.10
C GLU A 178 0.81 -17.02 12.61
N LYS A 179 0.22 -15.87 12.32
CA LYS A 179 -1.13 -15.52 12.79
C LYS A 179 -2.22 -16.27 12.02
N PHE A 180 -2.02 -16.50 10.73
CA PHE A 180 -2.89 -17.37 9.95
C PHE A 180 -2.94 -18.78 10.54
N ALA A 181 -1.77 -19.36 10.90
CA ALA A 181 -1.70 -20.69 11.44
C ALA A 181 -2.41 -20.83 12.82
N GLU A 182 -2.29 -19.81 13.68
CA GLU A 182 -3.03 -19.76 14.93
C GLU A 182 -4.54 -19.74 14.70
N GLU A 183 -5.02 -18.86 13.82
CA GLU A 183 -6.45 -18.68 13.59
C GLU A 183 -7.07 -19.84 12.77
N ALA A 184 -6.31 -20.45 11.87
CA ALA A 184 -6.76 -21.59 11.06
C ALA A 184 -7.35 -22.72 11.91
N ALA A 185 -6.72 -23.00 13.07
CA ALA A 185 -7.21 -24.02 14.00
C ALA A 185 -8.60 -23.64 14.59
N ASN A 186 -8.82 -22.36 14.88
CA ASN A 186 -10.11 -21.86 15.39
C ASN A 186 -11.21 -21.96 14.34
N GLN A 187 -10.84 -21.80 13.07
CA GLN A 187 -11.75 -21.86 11.92
C GLN A 187 -11.98 -23.27 11.38
N GLY A 188 -11.34 -24.29 11.98
CA GLY A 188 -11.44 -25.68 11.53
C GLY A 188 -10.75 -25.97 10.21
N LEU A 189 -9.77 -25.16 9.85
CA LEU A 189 -8.90 -25.34 8.68
C LEU A 189 -7.72 -26.24 9.03
N GLU A 190 -7.43 -27.22 8.18
CA GLU A 190 -6.28 -28.10 8.30
C GLU A 190 -5.13 -27.59 7.41
N ILE A 191 -4.02 -27.14 7.99
CA ILE A 191 -2.81 -26.84 7.25
C ILE A 191 -2.11 -28.17 6.91
N VAL A 192 -2.30 -28.65 5.69
CA VAL A 192 -1.79 -29.94 5.22
C VAL A 192 -0.34 -29.84 4.72
N SER A 193 0.11 -28.65 4.36
CA SER A 193 1.48 -28.35 3.93
C SER A 193 1.82 -26.91 4.26
N ALA A 194 2.99 -26.65 4.84
CA ALA A 194 3.52 -25.31 5.08
C ALA A 194 4.98 -25.28 4.64
N GLU A 195 5.23 -24.63 3.51
CA GLU A 195 6.49 -24.69 2.81
C GLU A 195 7.14 -23.31 2.73
N ALA A 196 8.33 -23.22 3.28
CA ALA A 196 9.11 -21.99 3.26
C ALA A 196 9.98 -21.88 2.00
N PHE A 197 10.28 -20.65 1.62
CA PHE A 197 11.41 -20.25 0.79
C PHE A 197 12.16 -19.09 1.46
N THR A 198 13.21 -18.60 0.85
CA THR A 198 14.00 -17.45 1.33
C THR A 198 14.40 -16.56 0.16
N ALA A 199 14.86 -15.35 0.47
CA ALA A 199 15.32 -14.36 -0.53
C ALA A 199 16.36 -14.95 -1.52
N ASP A 200 17.19 -15.90 -1.09
CA ASP A 200 18.20 -16.54 -1.94
C ASP A 200 17.62 -17.62 -2.89
N ASN A 201 16.36 -18.05 -2.68
CA ASN A 201 15.77 -19.17 -3.40
C ASN A 201 14.28 -18.94 -3.74
N LYS A 202 14.01 -17.83 -4.39
CA LYS A 202 12.66 -17.30 -4.67
C LYS A 202 12.27 -17.30 -6.16
N THR A 203 12.79 -18.24 -6.93
CA THR A 203 12.49 -18.34 -8.37
C THR A 203 11.95 -19.70 -8.80
N ASP A 204 12.19 -20.75 -8.04
CA ASP A 204 11.68 -22.10 -8.29
C ASP A 204 10.91 -22.62 -7.06
N PHE A 205 9.61 -22.78 -7.23
CA PHE A 205 8.65 -23.21 -6.21
C PHE A 205 8.11 -24.62 -6.47
N SER A 206 8.71 -25.36 -7.44
CA SER A 206 8.21 -26.66 -7.87
C SER A 206 8.15 -27.68 -6.72
N VAL A 207 9.10 -27.63 -5.79
CA VAL A 207 9.13 -28.51 -4.61
C VAL A 207 7.99 -28.17 -3.64
N GLN A 208 7.80 -26.91 -3.32
CA GLN A 208 6.73 -26.44 -2.43
C GLN A 208 5.35 -26.78 -3.01
N LEU A 209 5.15 -26.48 -4.30
CA LEU A 209 3.92 -26.81 -5.01
C LEU A 209 3.66 -28.32 -5.08
N GLN A 210 4.70 -29.14 -5.33
CA GLN A 210 4.54 -30.59 -5.35
C GLN A 210 4.10 -31.13 -3.99
N LYS A 211 4.68 -30.64 -2.89
CA LYS A 211 4.31 -31.04 -1.53
C LYS A 211 2.86 -30.65 -1.20
N ALA A 212 2.44 -29.43 -1.54
CA ALA A 212 1.05 -28.99 -1.36
C ALA A 212 0.08 -29.87 -2.16
N LYS A 213 0.44 -30.19 -3.41
CA LYS A 213 -0.35 -31.08 -4.29
C LYS A 213 -0.46 -32.50 -3.71
N ASP A 214 0.65 -33.09 -3.28
CA ASP A 214 0.69 -34.45 -2.73
C ASP A 214 -0.05 -34.55 -1.39
N ALA A 215 -0.06 -33.47 -0.61
CA ALA A 215 -0.83 -33.36 0.63
C ALA A 215 -2.35 -33.11 0.38
N GLY A 216 -2.74 -32.88 -0.86
CA GLY A 216 -4.14 -32.67 -1.23
C GLY A 216 -4.67 -31.29 -0.82
N ALA A 217 -3.85 -30.24 -0.86
CA ALA A 217 -4.30 -28.88 -0.60
C ALA A 217 -5.38 -28.47 -1.61
N GLU A 218 -6.50 -27.97 -1.10
CA GLU A 218 -7.65 -27.45 -1.86
C GLU A 218 -7.48 -25.98 -2.16
N LEU A 219 -6.78 -25.27 -1.27
CA LEU A 219 -6.41 -23.86 -1.37
C LEU A 219 -4.95 -23.70 -0.97
N VAL A 220 -4.21 -22.84 -1.68
CA VAL A 220 -2.86 -22.44 -1.32
C VAL A 220 -2.90 -20.97 -0.87
N PHE A 221 -2.54 -20.75 0.39
CA PHE A 221 -2.41 -19.43 0.98
C PHE A 221 -1.00 -18.88 0.70
N LEU A 222 -0.94 -17.65 0.19
CA LEU A 222 0.26 -16.99 -0.29
C LEU A 222 0.45 -15.63 0.42
N PRO A 223 0.95 -15.60 1.66
CA PRO A 223 1.32 -14.35 2.35
C PRO A 223 2.68 -13.85 1.84
N ILE A 224 2.74 -13.44 0.58
CA ILE A 224 3.96 -13.10 -0.15
C ILE A 224 3.70 -11.94 -1.11
N TYR A 225 4.74 -11.42 -1.75
CA TYR A 225 4.63 -10.35 -2.74
C TYR A 225 4.27 -10.87 -4.14
N TYR A 226 3.76 -9.97 -4.96
CA TYR A 226 3.19 -10.26 -6.29
C TYR A 226 4.18 -10.93 -7.26
N THR A 227 5.47 -10.61 -7.17
CA THR A 227 6.49 -11.17 -8.06
C THR A 227 6.62 -12.69 -7.86
N GLU A 228 6.80 -13.13 -6.63
CA GLU A 228 6.89 -14.56 -6.28
C GLU A 228 5.55 -15.27 -6.55
N ALA A 229 4.42 -14.61 -6.27
CA ALA A 229 3.10 -15.15 -6.56
C ALA A 229 2.90 -15.42 -8.06
N SER A 230 3.34 -14.52 -8.95
CA SER A 230 3.26 -14.73 -10.40
C SER A 230 4.02 -15.95 -10.87
N LEU A 231 5.19 -16.21 -10.28
CA LEU A 231 6.01 -17.39 -10.55
C LEU A 231 5.34 -18.69 -10.03
N ILE A 232 4.76 -18.63 -8.82
CA ILE A 232 4.01 -19.75 -8.23
C ILE A 232 2.82 -20.13 -9.11
N LEU A 233 2.02 -19.16 -9.55
CA LEU A 233 0.87 -19.40 -10.43
C LEU A 233 1.30 -20.02 -11.76
N THR A 234 2.37 -19.50 -12.37
CA THR A 234 2.93 -20.02 -13.62
C THR A 234 3.42 -21.47 -13.47
N GLN A 235 4.13 -21.77 -12.37
CA GLN A 235 4.64 -23.10 -12.11
C GLN A 235 3.54 -24.09 -11.73
N ALA A 236 2.56 -23.69 -10.92
CA ALA A 236 1.40 -24.50 -10.58
C ALA A 236 0.63 -24.91 -11.83
N ASN A 237 0.38 -23.98 -12.75
CA ASN A 237 -0.24 -24.26 -14.03
C ASN A 237 0.58 -25.27 -14.86
N SER A 238 1.89 -25.09 -14.95
CA SER A 238 2.80 -25.99 -15.67
C SER A 238 2.82 -27.41 -15.11
N MET A 239 2.60 -27.53 -13.77
CA MET A 239 2.52 -28.83 -13.05
C MET A 239 1.12 -29.45 -13.10
N GLY A 240 0.13 -28.79 -13.71
CA GLY A 240 -1.27 -29.22 -13.69
C GLY A 240 -1.82 -29.28 -12.26
N PHE A 241 -1.43 -28.33 -11.40
CA PHE A 241 -1.94 -28.14 -10.06
C PHE A 241 -2.77 -26.88 -10.03
N ALA A 242 -4.08 -27.01 -9.83
CA ALA A 242 -5.05 -25.91 -9.91
C ALA A 242 -5.89 -25.82 -8.62
N PRO A 243 -5.27 -25.54 -7.45
CA PRO A 243 -6.00 -25.24 -6.23
C PRO A 243 -6.62 -23.85 -6.32
N MET A 244 -7.45 -23.44 -5.36
CA MET A 244 -7.72 -22.03 -5.14
C MET A 244 -6.44 -21.35 -4.61
N PHE A 245 -6.23 -20.09 -4.98
CA PHE A 245 -5.16 -19.26 -4.41
C PHE A 245 -5.76 -18.10 -3.64
N PHE A 246 -5.22 -17.87 -2.48
CA PHE A 246 -5.63 -16.78 -1.60
C PHE A 246 -4.40 -16.10 -1.00
N GLY A 247 -4.38 -14.78 -0.98
CA GLY A 247 -3.28 -14.01 -0.42
C GLY A 247 -3.72 -12.78 0.36
N CYS A 248 -2.76 -11.93 0.63
CA CYS A 248 -2.93 -10.70 1.37
C CYS A 248 -2.66 -9.50 0.45
N ASP A 249 -2.50 -8.32 1.04
CA ASP A 249 -2.24 -7.08 0.32
C ASP A 249 -1.03 -7.16 -0.63
N GLY A 250 0.00 -7.94 -0.27
CA GLY A 250 1.17 -8.16 -1.13
C GLY A 250 0.89 -8.85 -2.47
N LEU A 251 -0.32 -9.37 -2.73
CA LEU A 251 -0.70 -9.83 -4.05
C LEU A 251 -1.26 -8.71 -4.94
N ASP A 252 -1.55 -7.53 -4.39
CA ASP A 252 -1.99 -6.41 -5.20
C ASP A 252 -0.83 -5.87 -6.05
N GLY A 253 -1.03 -5.77 -7.34
CA GLY A 253 0.02 -5.55 -8.35
C GLY A 253 0.32 -6.79 -9.21
N LEU A 254 -0.24 -7.97 -8.88
CA LEU A 254 -0.03 -9.20 -9.63
C LEU A 254 -0.36 -9.06 -11.13
N LEU A 255 -1.39 -8.27 -11.46
CA LEU A 255 -1.82 -8.03 -12.84
C LEU A 255 -0.89 -7.10 -13.62
N THR A 256 0.09 -6.47 -12.97
CA THR A 256 1.02 -5.53 -13.60
C THR A 256 2.41 -6.14 -13.86
N VAL A 257 2.62 -7.42 -13.54
CA VAL A 257 3.91 -8.09 -13.70
C VAL A 257 4.26 -8.26 -15.17
N ASP A 258 5.38 -7.70 -15.58
CA ASP A 258 5.86 -7.80 -16.96
C ASP A 258 6.06 -9.25 -17.40
N GLY A 259 5.42 -9.63 -18.51
CA GLY A 259 5.53 -10.96 -19.10
C GLY A 259 4.75 -12.06 -18.37
N PHE A 260 4.01 -11.74 -17.33
CA PHE A 260 3.10 -12.68 -16.67
C PHE A 260 1.81 -12.85 -17.50
N ASP A 261 1.39 -14.09 -17.69
CA ASP A 261 0.08 -14.40 -18.27
C ASP A 261 -1.01 -14.16 -17.21
N THR A 262 -1.63 -13.00 -17.26
CA THR A 262 -2.65 -12.58 -16.26
C THR A 262 -3.88 -13.50 -16.26
N SER A 263 -4.11 -14.30 -17.28
CA SER A 263 -5.18 -15.31 -17.27
C SER A 263 -4.97 -16.39 -16.20
N LEU A 264 -3.72 -16.58 -15.73
CA LEU A 264 -3.39 -17.50 -14.65
C LEU A 264 -3.78 -16.94 -13.27
N ALA A 265 -4.03 -15.65 -13.18
CA ALA A 265 -4.51 -15.01 -11.96
C ALA A 265 -6.05 -15.05 -11.81
N GLU A 266 -6.75 -15.55 -12.82
CA GLU A 266 -8.23 -15.64 -12.76
C GLU A 266 -8.69 -16.50 -11.59
N GLY A 267 -9.55 -15.92 -10.74
CA GLY A 267 -10.04 -16.57 -9.55
C GLY A 267 -9.13 -16.45 -8.31
N VAL A 268 -7.94 -15.85 -8.42
CA VAL A 268 -7.09 -15.54 -7.26
C VAL A 268 -7.81 -14.53 -6.37
N MET A 269 -7.81 -14.80 -5.06
CA MET A 269 -8.43 -13.96 -4.03
C MET A 269 -7.36 -13.32 -3.16
N LEU A 270 -7.62 -12.14 -2.64
CA LEU A 270 -6.75 -11.47 -1.67
C LEU A 270 -7.54 -10.55 -0.74
N LEU A 271 -6.97 -10.25 0.43
CA LEU A 271 -7.46 -9.21 1.30
C LEU A 271 -6.80 -7.88 0.95
N THR A 272 -7.62 -6.83 0.84
CA THR A 272 -7.19 -5.45 0.55
C THR A 272 -8.17 -4.47 1.18
N PRO A 273 -7.77 -3.27 1.58
CA PRO A 273 -8.70 -2.25 2.05
C PRO A 273 -9.37 -1.49 0.89
N PHE A 274 -8.92 -1.68 -0.35
CA PHE A 274 -9.29 -0.87 -1.51
C PHE A 274 -9.78 -1.73 -2.68
N ALA A 275 -10.80 -1.25 -3.36
CA ALA A 275 -11.27 -1.80 -4.62
C ALA A 275 -11.48 -0.65 -5.61
N ALA A 276 -10.70 -0.65 -6.70
CA ALA A 276 -10.74 0.44 -7.70
C ALA A 276 -12.07 0.51 -8.46
N ASP A 277 -12.87 -0.56 -8.44
CA ASP A 277 -14.20 -0.66 -9.05
C ASP A 277 -15.35 -0.23 -8.11
N ALA A 278 -15.03 0.28 -6.91
CA ALA A 278 -16.06 0.73 -5.97
C ALA A 278 -16.91 1.87 -6.55
N ASP A 279 -18.20 1.84 -6.22
CA ASP A 279 -19.19 2.74 -6.83
C ASP A 279 -19.25 4.15 -6.21
N ASP A 280 -18.55 4.39 -5.09
CA ASP A 280 -18.55 5.70 -4.44
C ASP A 280 -17.79 6.77 -5.25
N GLU A 281 -18.24 8.03 -5.09
CA GLU A 281 -17.74 9.15 -5.88
C GLU A 281 -16.26 9.47 -5.59
N GLN A 282 -15.81 9.29 -4.34
CA GLN A 282 -14.44 9.58 -3.94
C GLN A 282 -13.47 8.61 -4.64
N THR A 283 -13.78 7.31 -4.64
CA THR A 283 -12.98 6.29 -5.33
C THR A 283 -12.96 6.55 -6.84
N LYS A 284 -14.11 6.83 -7.47
CA LYS A 284 -14.18 7.13 -8.91
C LYS A 284 -13.34 8.34 -9.31
N ASN A 285 -13.38 9.40 -8.50
CA ASN A 285 -12.61 10.62 -8.76
C ASN A 285 -11.10 10.35 -8.62
N PHE A 286 -10.69 9.63 -7.57
CA PHE A 286 -9.30 9.24 -7.38
C PHE A 286 -8.78 8.36 -8.52
N VAL A 287 -9.51 7.31 -8.88
CA VAL A 287 -9.13 6.40 -9.98
C VAL A 287 -8.98 7.18 -11.28
N ALA A 288 -9.96 8.03 -11.63
CA ALA A 288 -9.90 8.83 -12.86
C ALA A 288 -8.70 9.79 -12.87
N ALA A 289 -8.42 10.48 -11.75
CA ALA A 289 -7.29 11.40 -11.64
C ALA A 289 -5.94 10.66 -11.70
N TYR A 290 -5.85 9.51 -11.05
CA TYR A 290 -4.65 8.68 -11.07
C TYR A 290 -4.37 8.11 -12.48
N GLU A 291 -5.40 7.58 -13.15
CA GLU A 291 -5.29 7.06 -14.52
C GLU A 291 -4.93 8.15 -15.53
N GLU A 292 -5.48 9.37 -15.39
CA GLU A 292 -5.13 10.51 -16.23
C GLU A 292 -3.66 10.91 -16.06
N ALA A 293 -3.15 10.90 -14.81
CA ALA A 293 -1.80 11.35 -14.51
C ALA A 293 -0.73 10.28 -14.81
N TYR A 294 -1.02 8.98 -14.57
CA TYR A 294 -0.01 7.92 -14.56
C TYR A 294 -0.32 6.74 -15.49
N GLY A 295 -1.50 6.68 -16.10
CA GLY A 295 -1.82 5.75 -17.19
C GLY A 295 -2.17 4.32 -16.78
N GLY A 296 -2.39 4.04 -15.49
CA GLY A 296 -2.76 2.71 -15.00
C GLY A 296 -3.74 2.79 -13.84
N THR A 297 -4.53 1.73 -13.64
CA THR A 297 -5.46 1.64 -12.51
C THR A 297 -4.68 1.59 -11.18
N PRO A 298 -5.04 2.43 -10.19
CA PRO A 298 -4.34 2.44 -8.91
C PRO A 298 -4.58 1.14 -8.14
N ILE A 299 -3.54 0.66 -7.50
CA ILE A 299 -3.57 -0.44 -6.53
C ILE A 299 -3.78 0.10 -5.11
N GLN A 300 -4.02 -0.78 -4.11
CA GLN A 300 -4.27 -0.35 -2.74
C GLN A 300 -3.15 0.53 -2.16
N PHE A 301 -1.88 0.26 -2.50
CA PHE A 301 -0.72 1.05 -2.02
C PHE A 301 -0.83 2.52 -2.43
N ALA A 302 -1.39 2.79 -3.62
CA ALA A 302 -1.71 4.15 -4.04
C ALA A 302 -2.80 4.77 -3.17
N ALA A 303 -3.88 4.02 -2.90
CA ALA A 303 -4.99 4.50 -2.09
C ALA A 303 -4.59 4.75 -0.62
N ASP A 304 -3.77 3.85 -0.03
CA ASP A 304 -3.24 4.02 1.32
C ASP A 304 -2.33 5.25 1.43
N ALA A 305 -1.48 5.50 0.43
CA ALA A 305 -0.61 6.67 0.40
C ALA A 305 -1.39 7.98 0.23
N TYR A 306 -2.41 7.97 -0.62
CA TYR A 306 -3.32 9.10 -0.79
C TYR A 306 -4.04 9.43 0.51
N ASP A 307 -4.63 8.45 1.17
CA ASP A 307 -5.25 8.59 2.49
C ASP A 307 -4.25 9.06 3.55
N GLY A 308 -3.02 8.54 3.52
CA GLY A 308 -1.93 8.93 4.40
C GLY A 308 -1.58 10.41 4.29
N MET A 309 -1.51 10.94 3.07
CA MET A 309 -1.23 12.36 2.87
C MET A 309 -2.37 13.25 3.38
N TYR A 310 -3.63 12.83 3.19
CA TYR A 310 -4.78 13.54 3.76
C TYR A 310 -4.85 13.43 5.30
N ALA A 311 -4.39 12.30 5.87
CA ALA A 311 -4.24 12.15 7.32
C ALA A 311 -3.16 13.10 7.88
N ILE A 312 -2.01 13.20 7.22
CA ILE A 312 -0.96 14.17 7.57
C ILE A 312 -1.52 15.60 7.53
N LYS A 313 -2.23 15.97 6.44
CA LYS A 313 -2.89 17.28 6.36
C LYS A 313 -3.83 17.53 7.54
N ALA A 314 -4.69 16.58 7.85
CA ALA A 314 -5.66 16.71 8.93
C ALA A 314 -4.96 16.86 10.30
N ALA A 315 -3.87 16.10 10.53
CA ALA A 315 -3.10 16.19 11.77
C ALA A 315 -2.34 17.52 11.88
N VAL A 316 -1.76 18.03 10.78
CA VAL A 316 -1.13 19.37 10.73
C VAL A 316 -2.15 20.47 11.05
N GLU A 317 -3.33 20.45 10.44
CA GLU A 317 -4.40 21.41 10.71
C GLU A 317 -4.92 21.32 12.15
N LYS A 318 -5.02 20.10 12.70
CA LYS A 318 -5.48 19.85 14.06
C LYS A 318 -4.47 20.30 15.11
N SER A 319 -3.19 20.01 14.90
CA SER A 319 -2.10 20.34 15.82
C SER A 319 -1.75 21.83 15.81
N GLY A 320 -1.99 22.51 14.68
CA GLY A 320 -1.64 23.92 14.49
C GLY A 320 -0.13 24.18 14.39
N VAL A 321 0.65 23.18 14.05
CA VAL A 321 2.10 23.32 13.75
C VAL A 321 2.33 24.19 12.53
N THR A 322 3.53 24.76 12.45
CA THR A 322 3.95 25.62 11.33
C THR A 322 5.30 25.17 10.77
N PRO A 323 5.62 25.45 9.49
CA PRO A 323 6.85 24.96 8.88
C PRO A 323 8.15 25.47 9.48
N ASP A 324 8.11 26.53 10.30
CA ASP A 324 9.28 27.10 10.99
C ASP A 324 9.56 26.45 12.37
N MET A 325 8.68 25.54 12.82
CA MET A 325 8.89 24.77 14.05
C MET A 325 9.99 23.71 13.87
N SER A 326 10.59 23.30 15.00
CA SER A 326 11.55 22.19 14.96
C SER A 326 10.86 20.87 14.60
N VAL A 327 11.60 19.95 13.99
CA VAL A 327 11.10 18.60 13.65
C VAL A 327 10.52 17.90 14.88
N SER A 328 11.21 18.00 16.02
CA SER A 328 10.77 17.40 17.28
C SER A 328 9.47 18.03 17.81
N ASP A 329 9.31 19.34 17.75
CA ASP A 329 8.06 20.00 18.18
C ASP A 329 6.89 19.66 17.26
N ILE A 330 7.15 19.52 15.95
CA ILE A 330 6.16 19.05 14.97
C ILE A 330 5.76 17.61 15.32
N CYS A 331 6.71 16.72 15.58
CA CYS A 331 6.45 15.33 15.92
C CYS A 331 5.56 15.20 17.16
N ASP A 332 5.92 15.84 18.28
CA ASP A 332 5.18 15.78 19.55
C ASP A 332 3.71 16.25 19.37
N ALA A 333 3.52 17.30 18.58
CA ALA A 333 2.18 17.81 18.30
C ALA A 333 1.38 16.91 17.35
N MET A 334 2.05 16.31 16.34
CA MET A 334 1.43 15.38 15.38
C MET A 334 1.03 14.07 16.04
N GLU A 335 1.83 13.51 16.95
CA GLU A 335 1.48 12.30 17.73
C GLU A 335 0.14 12.48 18.47
N THR A 336 -0.03 13.61 19.15
CA THR A 336 -1.29 13.93 19.82
C THR A 336 -2.43 14.08 18.81
N ALA A 337 -2.21 14.84 17.75
CA ALA A 337 -3.23 15.11 16.74
C ALA A 337 -3.72 13.84 16.03
N MET A 338 -2.83 12.91 15.72
CA MET A 338 -3.18 11.64 15.07
C MET A 338 -4.23 10.84 15.85
N THR A 339 -4.19 10.86 17.17
CA THR A 339 -5.19 10.16 18.00
C THR A 339 -6.51 10.92 18.14
N GLU A 340 -6.60 12.15 17.64
CA GLU A 340 -7.77 13.01 17.75
C GLU A 340 -8.45 13.33 16.42
N ILE A 341 -7.85 12.96 15.29
CA ILE A 341 -8.44 13.17 13.96
C ILE A 341 -9.35 12.00 13.54
N THR A 342 -10.22 12.30 12.59
CA THR A 342 -11.00 11.30 11.86
C THR A 342 -10.91 11.65 10.38
N VAL A 343 -10.61 10.65 9.54
CA VAL A 343 -10.44 10.82 8.09
C VAL A 343 -11.40 9.89 7.36
N ASP A 344 -12.15 10.44 6.40
CA ASP A 344 -12.92 9.65 5.42
C ASP A 344 -12.04 9.41 4.19
N GLY A 345 -11.34 8.29 4.18
CA GLY A 345 -10.42 7.90 3.12
C GLY A 345 -11.06 7.05 2.02
N LEU A 346 -10.24 6.66 1.06
CA LEU A 346 -10.54 5.69 0.02
C LEU A 346 -10.61 4.27 0.60
N THR A 347 -9.72 3.98 1.54
CA THR A 347 -9.49 2.65 2.10
C THR A 347 -10.34 2.37 3.33
N SER A 348 -10.80 3.42 4.03
CA SER A 348 -11.76 3.30 5.14
C SER A 348 -12.50 4.62 5.35
N LYS A 349 -13.76 4.55 5.77
CA LYS A 349 -14.54 5.70 6.23
C LYS A 349 -14.45 5.80 7.75
N GLY A 350 -14.39 7.03 8.26
CA GLY A 350 -14.24 7.26 9.70
C GLY A 350 -12.95 6.69 10.29
N MET A 351 -11.85 6.74 9.55
CA MET A 351 -10.56 6.21 9.99
C MET A 351 -10.00 7.05 11.12
N THR A 352 -9.67 6.38 12.22
CA THR A 352 -9.07 6.95 13.43
C THR A 352 -7.88 6.11 13.85
N TRP A 353 -6.99 6.67 14.63
CA TRP A 353 -5.80 5.96 15.13
C TRP A 353 -5.79 5.91 16.65
N ASN A 354 -5.29 4.80 17.19
CA ASN A 354 -5.01 4.68 18.62
C ASN A 354 -3.57 5.12 18.96
N ALA A 355 -3.23 5.11 20.25
CA ALA A 355 -1.89 5.51 20.71
C ALA A 355 -0.78 4.51 20.35
N ASP A 356 -1.14 3.29 19.90
CA ASP A 356 -0.20 2.29 19.41
C ASP A 356 0.07 2.45 17.89
N GLY A 357 -0.40 3.55 17.29
CA GLY A 357 -0.20 3.86 15.88
C GLY A 357 -1.08 3.07 14.89
N GLU A 358 -2.03 2.28 15.40
CA GLU A 358 -2.91 1.41 14.61
C GLU A 358 -4.21 2.12 14.18
N PRO A 359 -4.61 2.00 12.91
CA PRO A 359 -5.91 2.49 12.45
C PRO A 359 -7.05 1.50 12.78
N ASN A 360 -8.28 1.99 12.88
CA ASN A 360 -9.50 1.19 12.96
C ASN A 360 -9.92 0.67 11.57
N LYS A 361 -9.03 -0.02 10.88
CA LYS A 361 -9.23 -0.49 9.50
C LYS A 361 -9.48 -1.99 9.45
N GLU A 362 -10.46 -2.40 8.65
CA GLU A 362 -10.75 -3.81 8.37
C GLU A 362 -10.44 -4.16 6.92
N PRO A 363 -9.87 -5.35 6.65
CA PRO A 363 -9.63 -5.80 5.29
C PRO A 363 -10.95 -6.17 4.61
N LYS A 364 -10.97 -6.00 3.27
CA LYS A 364 -12.03 -6.47 2.37
C LYS A 364 -11.48 -7.58 1.50
N ALA A 365 -12.35 -8.49 1.07
CA ALA A 365 -11.95 -9.51 0.12
C ALA A 365 -12.23 -9.06 -1.32
N VAL A 366 -11.24 -9.25 -2.18
CA VAL A 366 -11.40 -9.10 -3.63
C VAL A 366 -10.98 -10.38 -4.33
N LYS A 367 -11.49 -10.55 -5.55
CA LYS A 367 -11.13 -11.65 -6.45
C LYS A 367 -10.76 -11.08 -7.82
N ILE A 368 -9.80 -11.69 -8.47
CA ILE A 368 -9.47 -11.35 -9.84
C ILE A 368 -10.48 -12.03 -10.76
N GLU A 369 -11.25 -11.23 -11.51
CA GLU A 369 -12.22 -11.66 -12.51
C GLU A 369 -12.05 -10.84 -13.79
N ASN A 370 -11.91 -11.52 -14.92
CA ASN A 370 -11.72 -10.89 -16.23
C ASN A 370 -10.55 -9.89 -16.27
N GLY A 371 -9.47 -10.19 -15.53
CA GLY A 371 -8.27 -9.35 -15.47
C GLY A 371 -8.43 -8.07 -14.64
N SER A 372 -9.38 -8.02 -13.71
CA SER A 372 -9.62 -6.90 -12.79
C SER A 372 -9.87 -7.40 -11.37
N TYR A 373 -9.52 -6.58 -10.37
CA TYR A 373 -9.89 -6.85 -8.99
C TYR A 373 -11.35 -6.46 -8.77
N VAL A 374 -12.15 -7.40 -8.30
CA VAL A 374 -13.60 -7.23 -8.08
C VAL A 374 -13.92 -7.51 -6.61
N SER A 375 -14.63 -6.60 -5.95
CA SER A 375 -15.04 -6.76 -4.56
C SER A 375 -15.91 -8.01 -4.39
N MET A 376 -15.61 -8.83 -3.38
CA MET A 376 -16.40 -9.98 -2.97
C MET A 376 -17.41 -9.63 -1.88
N ASP A 377 -17.25 -8.51 -1.21
CA ASP A 377 -18.17 -8.00 -0.19
C ASP A 377 -19.34 -7.32 -0.90
N LYS A 378 -20.55 -7.84 -0.68
CA LYS A 378 -21.81 -7.32 -1.26
C LYS A 378 -22.66 -6.65 -0.22
#